data_54ed46028a0cce100193916ae6c976e7
#
_entry.id   54ed46028a0cce100193916ae6c976e7
#
_cell.length_a   1.000
_cell.length_b   1.000
_cell.length_c   1.000
_cell.angle_alpha   90.00
_cell.angle_beta   90.00
_cell.angle_gamma   90.00
#
_symmetry.space_group_name_H-M   'P 1'
#
loop_
_entity.id
_entity.type
_entity.pdbx_description
1 polymer ?
#
loop_
_entity_poly.entity_id
_entity_poly.type
_entity_poly.pdbx_seq_one_letter_code
_entity_poly.pdbx_strand_id
1 'polypeptide(L)'
;MANTILTPSMITREAQMVLHQKINLLGNMNRQYDNRFAQTGAKIGTNLDLRLPPKYTTRSTSTYSAQNVVERKVSLPVASIIGIDTAITDTELTMSLDNLRQTILEPAMAQLAASLESTVLTGVYRKVANYAGTTSSQIDYKKFQQAGQVLTENLAPVDTNRVMGLNPASRVEFSDAVKGLFQSSDNISQQYREGRVGRTGGFDVYENTLIPTHTVGTYAGTPLTKGASQGNAGTGNAYVATTDLVTDGWSSGASSLKAGDIITIDGVYDVHPETKASTGRLKRFAVVSDVSDTTGDMTITISPAIISGGAYQNVSNLAGDNKAITVLGTTGQIYGQNLAFHRDAFAFVTADLAIPNGVDMAARENYEGISMRFIRWFDGDTGDWKSRFDILYGYTAIYPELACRLVHQLT
;
A
#
# COMPACT_ATOMS: atom_id res chain seq x y z
N MET A 1 -28.44 8.06 -41.55
CA MET A 1 -27.86 7.90 -40.21
C MET A 1 -26.39 7.62 -40.42
N ALA A 2 -25.50 8.45 -39.90
CA ALA A 2 -24.07 8.25 -40.03
C ALA A 2 -23.72 7.00 -39.15
N ASN A 3 -23.13 5.99 -39.77
CA ASN A 3 -22.56 4.86 -39.02
C ASN A 3 -21.46 5.40 -38.11
N THR A 4 -21.67 5.35 -36.81
CA THR A 4 -20.63 5.67 -35.83
C THR A 4 -19.66 4.50 -35.84
N ILE A 5 -18.59 4.59 -36.63
CA ILE A 5 -17.52 3.57 -36.64
C ILE A 5 -16.84 3.65 -35.29
N LEU A 6 -16.78 2.53 -34.59
CA LEU A 6 -16.05 2.40 -33.33
C LEU A 6 -14.57 2.67 -33.56
N THR A 7 -14.07 3.77 -33.05
CA THR A 7 -12.65 4.09 -33.11
C THR A 7 -11.90 3.44 -31.94
N PRO A 8 -10.61 3.07 -32.11
CA PRO A 8 -9.79 2.51 -31.03
C PRO A 8 -9.78 3.39 -29.77
N SER A 9 -9.77 4.69 -29.94
CA SER A 9 -9.81 5.67 -28.85
C SER A 9 -11.14 5.63 -28.07
N MET A 10 -12.28 5.45 -28.73
CA MET A 10 -13.57 5.27 -28.06
C MET A 10 -13.61 3.99 -27.23
N ILE A 11 -13.10 2.87 -27.76
CA ILE A 11 -13.02 1.59 -27.04
C ILE A 11 -12.12 1.74 -25.81
N THR A 12 -10.95 2.36 -25.97
CA THR A 12 -9.99 2.54 -24.86
C THR A 12 -10.57 3.44 -23.77
N ARG A 13 -11.24 4.53 -24.15
CA ARG A 13 -11.87 5.44 -23.18
C ARG A 13 -13.01 4.78 -22.41
N GLU A 14 -13.84 3.99 -23.09
CA GLU A 14 -14.93 3.26 -22.45
C GLU A 14 -14.37 2.20 -21.49
N ALA A 15 -13.35 1.46 -21.90
CA ALA A 15 -12.66 0.52 -21.03
C ALA A 15 -12.09 1.19 -19.77
N GLN A 16 -11.50 2.37 -19.90
CA GLN A 16 -11.00 3.14 -18.74
C GLN A 16 -12.10 3.62 -17.81
N MET A 17 -13.24 4.07 -18.34
CA MET A 17 -14.39 4.45 -17.52
C MET A 17 -14.90 3.28 -16.70
N VAL A 18 -15.02 2.10 -17.30
CA VAL A 18 -15.41 0.87 -16.61
C VAL A 18 -14.36 0.47 -15.55
N LEU A 19 -13.08 0.51 -15.91
CA LEU A 19 -11.99 0.22 -14.97
C LEU A 19 -12.06 1.13 -13.75
N HIS A 20 -12.22 2.44 -13.97
CA HIS A 20 -12.30 3.42 -12.89
C HIS A 20 -13.48 3.19 -11.94
N GLN A 21 -14.64 2.75 -12.49
CA GLN A 21 -15.80 2.41 -11.66
C GLN A 21 -15.59 1.15 -10.79
N LYS A 22 -14.68 0.26 -11.20
CA LYS A 22 -14.37 -0.98 -10.46
C LYS A 22 -13.26 -0.82 -9.42
N ILE A 23 -12.40 0.18 -9.58
CA ILE A 23 -11.34 0.51 -8.62
C ILE A 23 -11.97 1.19 -7.40
N ASN A 24 -11.62 0.70 -6.20
CA ASN A 24 -12.16 1.20 -4.94
C ASN A 24 -11.09 1.91 -4.08
N LEU A 25 -10.26 1.16 -3.38
CA LEU A 25 -9.24 1.73 -2.46
C LEU A 25 -8.08 2.39 -3.19
N LEU A 26 -7.68 1.85 -4.32
CA LEU A 26 -6.62 2.42 -5.15
C LEU A 26 -6.97 3.84 -5.64
N GLY A 27 -8.26 4.11 -5.87
CA GLY A 27 -8.76 5.44 -6.23
C GLY A 27 -8.51 6.52 -5.19
N ASN A 28 -8.36 6.12 -3.92
CA ASN A 28 -8.13 7.01 -2.78
C ASN A 28 -6.64 7.20 -2.43
N MET A 29 -5.72 6.56 -3.15
CA MET A 29 -4.27 6.80 -3.02
C MET A 29 -3.86 8.03 -3.82
N ASN A 30 -2.67 8.59 -3.53
CA ASN A 30 -2.11 9.67 -4.33
C ASN A 30 -1.74 9.13 -5.72
N ARG A 31 -2.49 9.56 -6.74
CA ARG A 31 -2.29 9.15 -8.13
C ARG A 31 -1.43 10.19 -8.83
N GLN A 32 -0.26 9.78 -9.28
CA GLN A 32 0.62 10.60 -10.09
C GLN A 32 0.68 10.01 -11.49
N TYR A 33 0.59 10.88 -12.47
CA TYR A 33 0.74 10.55 -13.88
C TYR A 33 1.95 11.28 -14.44
N ASP A 34 2.84 10.55 -15.09
CA ASP A 34 3.99 11.12 -15.76
C ASP A 34 3.95 10.80 -17.27
N ASN A 35 3.64 11.79 -18.08
CA ASN A 35 3.58 11.68 -19.53
C ASN A 35 4.97 11.65 -20.19
N ARG A 36 6.06 11.89 -19.44
CA ARG A 36 7.44 11.86 -19.98
C ARG A 36 7.82 10.47 -20.45
N PHE A 37 7.25 9.41 -19.89
CA PHE A 37 7.49 8.04 -20.32
C PHE A 37 6.97 7.72 -21.73
N ALA A 38 6.03 8.51 -22.24
CA ALA A 38 5.45 8.35 -23.58
C ALA A 38 6.24 9.06 -24.68
N GLN A 39 7.16 9.97 -24.33
CA GLN A 39 7.90 10.73 -25.34
C GLN A 39 8.96 9.86 -26.00
N THR A 40 8.86 9.72 -27.31
CA THR A 40 9.83 9.00 -28.12
C THR A 40 11.21 9.65 -27.99
N GLY A 41 12.22 8.86 -27.56
CA GLY A 41 13.58 9.34 -27.36
C GLY A 41 13.93 9.84 -25.96
N ALA A 42 12.98 9.98 -25.07
CA ALA A 42 13.25 10.27 -23.67
C ALA A 42 13.82 9.01 -22.98
N LYS A 43 15.12 8.99 -22.72
CA LYS A 43 15.76 7.97 -21.87
C LYS A 43 15.47 8.29 -20.40
N ILE A 44 14.23 8.13 -19.98
CA ILE A 44 13.82 8.27 -18.59
C ILE A 44 14.08 6.89 -17.97
N GLY A 45 14.74 6.86 -16.82
CA GLY A 45 14.95 5.62 -16.06
C GLY A 45 13.62 5.01 -15.62
N THR A 46 13.63 3.75 -15.24
CA THR A 46 12.44 3.01 -14.75
C THR A 46 11.93 3.49 -13.41
N ASN A 47 12.63 4.43 -12.77
CA ASN A 47 12.32 4.94 -11.43
C ASN A 47 11.98 6.43 -11.47
N LEU A 48 10.91 6.80 -10.81
CA LEU A 48 10.54 8.17 -10.51
C LEU A 48 10.97 8.50 -9.08
N ASP A 49 11.94 9.41 -8.92
CA ASP A 49 12.40 9.83 -7.61
C ASP A 49 11.52 10.97 -7.08
N LEU A 50 10.77 10.67 -6.03
CA LEU A 50 9.95 11.62 -5.30
C LEU A 50 10.80 12.27 -4.20
N ARG A 51 10.96 13.60 -4.26
CA ARG A 51 11.66 14.36 -3.21
C ARG A 51 10.69 14.68 -2.09
N LEU A 52 11.10 14.39 -0.86
CA LEU A 52 10.32 14.68 0.33
C LEU A 52 10.92 15.84 1.10
N PRO A 53 10.10 16.62 1.83
CA PRO A 53 10.59 17.74 2.65
C PRO A 53 11.65 17.27 3.65
N PRO A 54 12.74 18.04 3.82
CA PRO A 54 13.76 17.77 4.82
C PRO A 54 13.21 18.00 6.23
N LYS A 55 13.77 17.28 7.21
CA LYS A 55 13.49 17.51 8.64
C LYS A 55 14.65 18.26 9.29
N TYR A 56 14.35 19.07 10.29
CA TYR A 56 15.31 19.87 11.02
C TYR A 56 15.25 19.57 12.52
N THR A 57 16.34 19.88 13.23
CA THR A 57 16.39 19.87 14.69
C THR A 57 16.32 21.29 15.24
N THR A 58 15.67 21.47 16.39
CA THR A 58 15.68 22.75 17.12
C THR A 58 16.95 22.88 17.93
N ARG A 59 17.46 24.09 18.06
CA ARG A 59 18.53 24.44 19.01
C ARG A 59 17.98 25.24 20.19
N SER A 60 18.50 25.02 21.36
CA SER A 60 18.12 25.73 22.59
C SER A 60 19.16 26.80 23.03
N THR A 61 20.22 27.02 22.24
CA THR A 61 21.28 27.96 22.55
C THR A 61 21.23 29.20 21.65
N SER A 62 21.80 30.31 22.09
CA SER A 62 21.93 31.54 21.27
C SER A 62 22.98 31.43 20.16
N THR A 63 23.88 30.44 20.24
CA THR A 63 24.95 30.25 19.26
C THR A 63 24.38 29.67 17.96
N TYR A 64 24.75 30.31 16.84
CA TYR A 64 24.34 29.82 15.51
C TYR A 64 24.99 28.46 15.20
N SER A 65 24.20 27.54 14.74
CA SER A 65 24.64 26.23 14.26
C SER A 65 23.93 25.93 12.97
N ALA A 66 24.65 25.94 11.84
CA ALA A 66 24.10 25.62 10.54
C ALA A 66 23.76 24.12 10.48
N GLN A 67 22.59 23.79 9.95
CA GLN A 67 22.22 22.42 9.65
C GLN A 67 22.26 22.20 8.13
N ASN A 68 22.95 21.15 7.72
CA ASN A 68 22.94 20.74 6.32
C ASN A 68 21.56 20.22 5.96
N VAL A 69 21.03 20.68 4.84
CA VAL A 69 19.77 20.19 4.28
C VAL A 69 20.05 18.87 3.57
N VAL A 70 19.51 17.79 4.10
CA VAL A 70 19.57 16.46 3.46
C VAL A 70 18.20 16.14 2.90
N GLU A 71 18.10 16.06 1.59
CA GLU A 71 16.87 15.68 0.91
C GLU A 71 16.59 14.18 1.09
N ARG A 72 15.38 13.86 1.52
CA ARG A 72 14.85 12.50 1.49
C ARG A 72 14.29 12.23 0.11
N LYS A 73 14.69 11.13 -0.50
CA LYS A 73 14.12 10.63 -1.76
C LYS A 73 13.46 9.29 -1.54
N VAL A 74 12.31 9.11 -2.16
CA VAL A 74 11.63 7.81 -2.26
C VAL A 74 11.54 7.45 -3.74
N SER A 75 12.11 6.32 -4.10
CA SER A 75 12.05 5.82 -5.47
C SER A 75 10.73 5.09 -5.70
N LEU A 76 10.05 5.47 -6.76
CA LEU A 76 8.83 4.87 -7.25
C LEU A 76 9.15 4.12 -8.55
N PRO A 77 9.32 2.80 -8.52
CA PRO A 77 9.58 2.04 -9.73
C PRO A 77 8.32 1.97 -10.60
N VAL A 78 8.45 2.29 -11.89
CA VAL A 78 7.40 2.20 -12.89
C VAL A 78 7.85 1.18 -13.94
N ALA A 79 7.74 -0.09 -13.58
CA ALA A 79 8.27 -1.18 -14.40
C ALA A 79 7.31 -2.37 -14.55
N SER A 80 6.17 -2.34 -13.85
CA SER A 80 5.20 -3.43 -13.87
C SER A 80 4.15 -3.18 -14.95
N ILE A 81 3.95 -4.15 -15.81
CA ILE A 81 2.88 -4.14 -16.82
C ILE A 81 1.84 -5.18 -16.39
N ILE A 82 0.59 -4.76 -16.41
CA ILE A 82 -0.56 -5.65 -16.27
C ILE A 82 -1.47 -5.44 -17.48
N GLY A 83 -2.03 -6.51 -18.00
CA GLY A 83 -2.91 -6.43 -19.15
C GLY A 83 -3.86 -7.61 -19.24
N ILE A 84 -4.81 -7.48 -20.13
CA ILE A 84 -5.73 -8.53 -20.53
C ILE A 84 -5.69 -8.68 -22.04
N ASP A 85 -5.55 -9.93 -22.46
CA ASP A 85 -5.64 -10.32 -23.86
C ASP A 85 -7.06 -10.80 -24.15
N THR A 86 -7.68 -10.24 -25.19
CA THR A 86 -9.04 -10.59 -25.63
C THR A 86 -9.02 -10.82 -27.14
N ALA A 87 -9.87 -11.74 -27.61
CA ALA A 87 -10.13 -11.88 -29.04
C ALA A 87 -11.38 -11.04 -29.36
N ILE A 88 -11.21 -9.94 -30.09
CA ILE A 88 -12.32 -9.11 -30.60
C ILE A 88 -12.41 -9.32 -32.09
N THR A 89 -13.41 -10.06 -32.53
CA THR A 89 -13.61 -10.37 -33.94
C THR A 89 -14.22 -9.19 -34.72
N ASP A 90 -14.13 -9.21 -36.06
CA ASP A 90 -14.76 -8.20 -36.90
C ASP A 90 -16.27 -8.13 -36.73
N THR A 91 -16.90 -9.27 -36.45
CA THR A 91 -18.35 -9.33 -36.20
C THR A 91 -18.72 -8.57 -34.92
N GLU A 92 -17.91 -8.67 -33.87
CA GLU A 92 -18.10 -7.94 -32.61
C GLU A 92 -17.87 -6.44 -32.75
N LEU A 93 -16.96 -6.01 -33.61
CA LEU A 93 -16.75 -4.58 -33.91
C LEU A 93 -17.93 -3.96 -34.69
N THR A 94 -18.76 -4.77 -35.35
CA THR A 94 -19.97 -4.28 -35.98
C THR A 94 -21.13 -4.11 -35.01
N MET A 95 -21.01 -4.59 -33.78
CA MET A 95 -22.00 -4.40 -32.71
C MET A 95 -22.06 -2.94 -32.25
N SER A 96 -23.13 -2.60 -31.55
CA SER A 96 -23.23 -1.31 -30.86
C SER A 96 -22.18 -1.23 -29.74
N LEU A 97 -21.69 -0.02 -29.44
CA LEU A 97 -20.72 0.20 -28.36
C LEU A 97 -21.24 -0.32 -27.00
N ASP A 98 -22.52 -0.19 -26.75
CA ASP A 98 -23.16 -0.68 -25.50
C ASP A 98 -23.10 -2.21 -25.37
N ASN A 99 -23.33 -2.94 -26.46
CA ASN A 99 -23.21 -4.40 -26.44
C ASN A 99 -21.76 -4.85 -26.25
N LEU A 100 -20.81 -4.22 -26.94
CA LEU A 100 -19.37 -4.47 -26.75
C LEU A 100 -18.94 -4.19 -25.31
N ARG A 101 -19.43 -3.10 -24.72
CA ARG A 101 -19.18 -2.76 -23.34
C ARG A 101 -19.64 -3.87 -22.39
N GLN A 102 -20.89 -4.28 -22.47
CA GLN A 102 -21.48 -5.25 -21.53
C GLN A 102 -20.89 -6.66 -21.69
N THR A 103 -20.62 -7.06 -22.93
CA THR A 103 -20.25 -8.45 -23.25
C THR A 103 -18.74 -8.68 -23.06
N ILE A 104 -17.90 -7.73 -23.39
CA ILE A 104 -16.44 -7.91 -23.44
C ILE A 104 -15.73 -6.98 -22.47
N LEU A 105 -16.01 -5.67 -22.51
CA LEU A 105 -15.21 -4.71 -21.76
C LEU A 105 -15.46 -4.76 -20.25
N GLU A 106 -16.71 -4.89 -19.81
CA GLU A 106 -17.02 -4.91 -18.37
C GLU A 106 -16.39 -6.10 -17.63
N PRO A 107 -16.48 -7.37 -18.10
CA PRO A 107 -15.84 -8.49 -17.42
C PRO A 107 -14.30 -8.40 -17.51
N ALA A 108 -13.75 -7.98 -18.64
CA ALA A 108 -12.31 -7.83 -18.80
C ALA A 108 -11.74 -6.74 -17.86
N MET A 109 -12.37 -5.57 -17.83
CA MET A 109 -11.93 -4.48 -16.96
C MET A 109 -12.16 -4.76 -15.49
N ALA A 110 -13.22 -5.50 -15.13
CA ALA A 110 -13.43 -5.93 -13.74
C ALA A 110 -12.29 -6.84 -13.24
N GLN A 111 -11.86 -7.79 -14.08
CA GLN A 111 -10.74 -8.67 -13.76
C GLN A 111 -9.41 -7.91 -13.68
N LEU A 112 -9.18 -6.97 -14.61
CA LEU A 112 -7.97 -6.14 -14.63
C LEU A 112 -7.89 -5.24 -13.38
N ALA A 113 -9.02 -4.61 -13.01
CA ALA A 113 -9.13 -3.77 -11.83
C ALA A 113 -8.85 -4.59 -10.55
N ALA A 114 -9.46 -5.76 -10.41
CA ALA A 114 -9.28 -6.63 -9.26
C ALA A 114 -7.82 -7.09 -9.11
N SER A 115 -7.19 -7.51 -10.20
CA SER A 115 -5.79 -7.94 -10.20
C SER A 115 -4.83 -6.78 -9.86
N LEU A 116 -5.06 -5.60 -10.45
CA LEU A 116 -4.27 -4.40 -10.17
C LEU A 116 -4.39 -3.98 -8.71
N GLU A 117 -5.62 -3.86 -8.19
CA GLU A 117 -5.88 -3.43 -6.82
C GLU A 117 -5.34 -4.42 -5.80
N SER A 118 -5.52 -5.73 -6.01
CA SER A 118 -4.98 -6.79 -5.15
C SER A 118 -3.45 -6.75 -5.08
N THR A 119 -2.77 -6.57 -6.22
CA THR A 119 -1.30 -6.48 -6.28
C THR A 119 -0.79 -5.26 -5.53
N VAL A 120 -1.41 -4.10 -5.72
CA VAL A 120 -1.01 -2.85 -5.05
C VAL A 120 -1.26 -2.96 -3.55
N LEU A 121 -2.45 -3.39 -3.11
CA LEU A 121 -2.78 -3.54 -1.69
C LEU A 121 -1.83 -4.51 -0.99
N THR A 122 -1.52 -5.66 -1.64
CA THR A 122 -0.55 -6.64 -1.11
C THR A 122 0.86 -6.07 -0.99
N GLY A 123 1.28 -5.23 -1.92
CA GLY A 123 2.60 -4.60 -1.87
C GLY A 123 2.72 -3.49 -0.84
N VAL A 124 1.66 -2.68 -0.65
CA VAL A 124 1.73 -1.53 0.27
C VAL A 124 1.54 -1.92 1.73
N TYR A 125 0.64 -2.89 2.07
CA TYR A 125 0.43 -3.24 3.48
C TYR A 125 1.70 -3.79 4.14
N ARG A 126 2.52 -4.52 3.40
CA ARG A 126 3.79 -5.09 3.90
C ARG A 126 4.79 -4.02 4.36
N LYS A 127 4.69 -2.80 3.83
CA LYS A 127 5.55 -1.67 4.18
C LYS A 127 5.04 -0.88 5.39
N VAL A 128 3.83 -1.18 5.89
CA VAL A 128 3.23 -0.48 7.03
C VAL A 128 3.58 -1.22 8.31
N ALA A 129 4.39 -0.61 9.18
CA ALA A 129 4.75 -1.16 10.48
C ALA A 129 3.70 -0.89 11.56
N ASN A 130 2.93 0.19 11.44
CA ASN A 130 1.91 0.55 12.41
C ASN A 130 0.72 -0.41 12.36
N TYR A 131 0.23 -0.82 13.52
CA TYR A 131 -0.97 -1.63 13.62
C TYR A 131 -1.87 -1.19 14.77
N ALA A 132 -3.15 -1.48 14.66
CA ALA A 132 -4.14 -1.42 15.71
C ALA A 132 -4.90 -2.75 15.76
N GLY A 133 -5.62 -2.99 16.86
CA GLY A 133 -6.32 -4.24 17.07
C GLY A 133 -5.45 -5.31 17.74
N THR A 134 -5.98 -6.52 17.78
CA THR A 134 -5.30 -7.68 18.38
C THR A 134 -5.52 -8.92 17.51
N THR A 135 -4.54 -9.81 17.54
CA THR A 135 -4.58 -11.08 16.82
C THR A 135 -5.56 -12.11 17.40
N SER A 136 -6.17 -11.82 18.55
CA SER A 136 -7.03 -12.76 19.30
C SER A 136 -8.50 -12.39 19.29
N SER A 137 -8.90 -11.32 18.62
CA SER A 137 -10.28 -10.86 18.63
C SER A 137 -10.66 -10.09 17.37
N GLN A 138 -11.95 -9.98 17.18
CA GLN A 138 -12.59 -9.30 16.07
C GLN A 138 -12.49 -7.78 16.17
N ILE A 139 -12.90 -7.06 15.12
CA ILE A 139 -12.87 -5.60 15.07
C ILE A 139 -14.08 -5.05 15.85
N ASP A 140 -13.79 -4.19 16.80
CA ASP A 140 -14.77 -3.37 17.51
C ASP A 140 -14.53 -1.87 17.23
N TYR A 141 -15.47 -1.04 17.67
CA TYR A 141 -15.38 0.42 17.49
C TYR A 141 -14.14 1.02 18.18
N LYS A 142 -13.71 0.46 19.32
CA LYS A 142 -12.51 0.91 20.02
C LYS A 142 -11.25 0.67 19.19
N LYS A 143 -11.11 -0.50 18.59
CA LYS A 143 -9.96 -0.83 17.72
C LYS A 143 -9.94 0.02 16.45
N PHE A 144 -11.12 0.29 15.90
CA PHE A 144 -11.29 1.23 14.80
C PHE A 144 -10.77 2.62 15.17
N GLN A 145 -11.15 3.16 16.33
CA GLN A 145 -10.67 4.45 16.82
C GLN A 145 -9.16 4.43 17.14
N GLN A 146 -8.62 3.29 17.58
CA GLN A 146 -7.19 3.13 17.81
C GLN A 146 -6.37 3.28 16.51
N ALA A 147 -6.91 2.87 15.37
CA ALA A 147 -6.25 3.15 14.09
C ALA A 147 -6.18 4.66 13.83
N GLY A 148 -7.25 5.40 14.11
CA GLY A 148 -7.27 6.87 14.03
C GLY A 148 -6.26 7.53 15.00
N GLN A 149 -6.17 7.00 16.23
CA GLN A 149 -5.19 7.44 17.21
C GLN A 149 -3.76 7.29 16.69
N VAL A 150 -3.40 6.12 16.16
CA VAL A 150 -2.06 5.84 15.61
C VAL A 150 -1.72 6.79 14.47
N LEU A 151 -2.66 7.08 13.57
CA LEU A 151 -2.44 8.04 12.49
C LEU A 151 -2.21 9.47 13.03
N THR A 152 -3.00 9.90 14.01
CA THR A 152 -2.87 11.24 14.62
C THR A 152 -1.56 11.39 15.39
N GLU A 153 -1.12 10.36 16.10
CA GLU A 153 0.17 10.33 16.79
C GLU A 153 1.37 10.42 15.83
N ASN A 154 1.20 9.91 14.61
CA ASN A 154 2.18 10.07 13.53
C ASN A 154 1.98 11.34 12.69
N LEU A 155 1.20 12.31 13.20
CA LEU A 155 0.93 13.62 12.58
C LEU A 155 0.20 13.54 11.22
N ALA A 156 -0.58 12.49 10.98
CA ALA A 156 -1.46 12.46 9.82
C ALA A 156 -2.50 13.60 9.94
N PRO A 157 -2.74 14.39 8.88
CA PRO A 157 -3.78 15.42 8.90
C PRO A 157 -5.16 14.84 9.23
N VAL A 158 -5.94 15.56 10.04
CA VAL A 158 -7.34 15.19 10.35
C VAL A 158 -8.24 15.92 9.35
N ASP A 159 -8.31 15.39 8.16
CA ASP A 159 -9.08 15.94 7.06
C ASP A 159 -10.01 14.88 6.44
N THR A 160 -10.54 15.17 5.25
CA THR A 160 -11.41 14.26 4.49
C THR A 160 -10.65 13.17 3.72
N ASN A 161 -9.31 13.18 3.73
CA ASN A 161 -8.48 12.25 2.96
C ASN A 161 -8.07 10.99 3.76
N ARG A 162 -8.67 10.78 4.94
CA ARG A 162 -8.48 9.55 5.72
C ARG A 162 -9.46 8.49 5.26
N VAL A 163 -8.93 7.36 4.85
CA VAL A 163 -9.69 6.23 4.29
C VAL A 163 -9.44 4.98 5.11
N MET A 164 -10.48 4.17 5.27
CA MET A 164 -10.39 2.84 5.86
C MET A 164 -11.00 1.80 4.92
N GLY A 165 -10.19 0.84 4.48
CA GLY A 165 -10.65 -0.34 3.78
C GLY A 165 -10.92 -1.48 4.75
N LEU A 166 -12.12 -2.02 4.76
CA LEU A 166 -12.52 -3.18 5.55
C LEU A 166 -12.86 -4.37 4.64
N ASN A 167 -12.48 -5.56 5.05
CA ASN A 167 -13.00 -6.76 4.43
C ASN A 167 -14.47 -6.99 4.84
N PRO A 168 -15.26 -7.78 4.10
CA PRO A 168 -16.68 -7.98 4.38
C PRO A 168 -16.97 -8.50 5.79
N ALA A 169 -16.16 -9.44 6.30
CA ALA A 169 -16.32 -9.97 7.65
C ALA A 169 -16.14 -8.87 8.71
N SER A 170 -15.05 -8.11 8.62
CA SER A 170 -14.78 -6.99 9.54
C SER A 170 -15.82 -5.88 9.46
N ARG A 171 -16.42 -5.66 8.28
CA ARG A 171 -17.51 -4.70 8.13
C ARG A 171 -18.76 -5.14 8.92
N VAL A 172 -19.11 -6.43 8.86
CA VAL A 172 -20.26 -6.96 9.61
C VAL A 172 -20.06 -6.75 11.12
N GLU A 173 -18.89 -7.12 11.63
CA GLU A 173 -18.53 -6.95 13.04
C GLU A 173 -18.53 -5.47 13.47
N PHE A 174 -17.95 -4.60 12.64
CA PHE A 174 -17.96 -3.17 12.87
C PHE A 174 -19.38 -2.61 12.90
N SER A 175 -20.25 -3.03 11.96
CA SER A 175 -21.65 -2.59 11.93
C SER A 175 -22.42 -3.04 13.17
N ASP A 176 -22.17 -4.25 13.66
CA ASP A 176 -22.75 -4.74 14.90
C ASP A 176 -22.28 -3.95 16.12
N ALA A 177 -20.99 -3.62 16.17
CA ALA A 177 -20.41 -2.84 17.27
C ALA A 177 -20.97 -1.39 17.38
N VAL A 178 -21.38 -0.80 16.25
CA VAL A 178 -21.86 0.60 16.21
C VAL A 178 -23.39 0.74 16.17
N LYS A 179 -24.12 -0.37 16.08
CA LYS A 179 -25.60 -0.35 15.96
C LYS A 179 -26.31 0.44 17.07
N GLY A 180 -25.73 0.53 18.27
CA GLY A 180 -26.27 1.28 19.40
C GLY A 180 -25.84 2.76 19.47
N LEU A 181 -24.92 3.20 18.63
CA LEU A 181 -24.33 4.54 18.69
C LEU A 181 -24.98 5.53 17.70
N PHE A 182 -25.66 5.05 16.68
CA PHE A 182 -26.32 5.90 15.68
C PHE A 182 -27.71 6.33 16.18
N GLN A 183 -27.85 7.60 16.53
CA GLN A 183 -29.13 8.16 16.95
C GLN A 183 -29.81 9.04 15.88
N SER A 184 -29.17 9.30 14.75
CA SER A 184 -29.79 10.04 13.65
C SER A 184 -30.61 9.13 12.75
N SER A 185 -31.89 9.47 12.53
CA SER A 185 -32.85 8.68 11.75
C SER A 185 -32.40 8.38 10.34
N ASP A 186 -31.69 9.31 9.69
CA ASP A 186 -31.25 9.17 8.29
C ASP A 186 -30.08 8.17 8.16
N ASN A 187 -29.11 8.24 9.05
CA ASN A 187 -27.97 7.31 9.05
C ASN A 187 -28.41 5.88 9.42
N ILE A 188 -29.32 5.74 10.39
CA ILE A 188 -29.91 4.44 10.77
C ILE A 188 -30.66 3.83 9.58
N SER A 189 -31.43 4.64 8.87
CA SER A 189 -32.22 4.19 7.74
C SER A 189 -31.33 3.70 6.57
N GLN A 190 -30.25 4.39 6.26
CA GLN A 190 -29.30 3.99 5.20
C GLN A 190 -28.48 2.76 5.60
N GLN A 191 -28.00 2.71 6.83
CA GLN A 191 -27.26 1.55 7.33
C GLN A 191 -28.12 0.29 7.38
N TYR A 192 -29.37 0.41 7.82
CA TYR A 192 -30.32 -0.71 7.89
C TYR A 192 -30.70 -1.24 6.50
N ARG A 193 -30.91 -0.35 5.51
CA ARG A 193 -31.33 -0.73 4.16
C ARG A 193 -30.17 -1.16 3.26
N GLU A 194 -29.03 -0.49 3.35
CA GLU A 194 -27.92 -0.62 2.39
C GLU A 194 -26.66 -1.18 3.04
N GLY A 195 -26.62 -1.32 4.38
CA GLY A 195 -25.44 -1.70 5.12
C GLY A 195 -24.26 -0.72 4.97
N ARG A 196 -24.52 0.51 4.52
CA ARG A 196 -23.50 1.52 4.27
C ARG A 196 -23.08 2.17 5.58
N VAL A 197 -21.79 2.12 5.90
CA VAL A 197 -21.25 2.73 7.12
C VAL A 197 -21.01 4.24 6.95
N GLY A 198 -20.71 4.68 5.73
CA GLY A 198 -20.41 6.08 5.43
C GLY A 198 -19.14 6.58 6.12
N ARG A 199 -19.10 7.88 6.45
CA ARG A 199 -17.99 8.51 7.18
C ARG A 199 -18.21 8.34 8.69
N THR A 200 -17.31 7.61 9.33
CA THR A 200 -17.38 7.33 10.77
C THR A 200 -15.98 7.44 11.40
N GLY A 201 -15.90 8.03 12.60
CA GLY A 201 -14.65 8.15 13.34
C GLY A 201 -13.53 8.90 12.60
N GLY A 202 -13.89 9.79 11.67
CA GLY A 202 -12.94 10.57 10.88
C GLY A 202 -12.44 9.87 9.61
N PHE A 203 -12.93 8.66 9.30
CA PHE A 203 -12.57 7.90 8.10
C PHE A 203 -13.75 7.79 7.13
N ASP A 204 -13.45 7.80 5.85
CA ASP A 204 -14.34 7.30 4.81
C ASP A 204 -14.14 5.78 4.71
N VAL A 205 -15.19 5.02 5.04
CA VAL A 205 -15.12 3.56 5.17
C VAL A 205 -15.57 2.90 3.87
N TYR A 206 -14.71 2.06 3.31
CA TYR A 206 -14.96 1.28 2.11
C TYR A 206 -14.90 -0.21 2.42
N GLU A 207 -15.86 -0.95 1.88
CA GLU A 207 -15.81 -2.41 1.86
C GLU A 207 -15.08 -2.88 0.60
N ASN A 208 -14.13 -3.80 0.77
CA ASN A 208 -13.40 -4.36 -0.35
C ASN A 208 -13.02 -5.82 -0.07
N THR A 209 -13.39 -6.70 -1.00
CA THR A 209 -13.07 -8.14 -0.94
C THR A 209 -11.60 -8.44 -1.22
N LEU A 210 -10.85 -7.47 -1.78
CA LEU A 210 -9.44 -7.61 -2.15
C LEU A 210 -8.48 -7.22 -1.02
N ILE A 211 -9.00 -6.93 0.17
CA ILE A 211 -8.18 -6.69 1.36
C ILE A 211 -7.28 -7.91 1.61
N PRO A 212 -5.94 -7.74 1.67
CA PRO A 212 -5.05 -8.86 1.81
C PRO A 212 -5.13 -9.50 3.19
N THR A 213 -4.80 -10.77 3.23
CA THR A 213 -4.49 -11.50 4.46
C THR A 213 -2.98 -11.66 4.59
N HIS A 214 -2.49 -11.79 5.83
CA HIS A 214 -1.09 -12.01 6.12
C HIS A 214 -0.92 -13.32 6.88
N THR A 215 -0.05 -14.18 6.37
CA THR A 215 0.38 -15.39 7.07
C THR A 215 1.67 -15.08 7.80
N VAL A 216 1.64 -15.14 9.12
CA VAL A 216 2.81 -14.93 9.97
C VAL A 216 3.85 -16.02 9.69
N GLY A 217 5.12 -15.66 9.69
CA GLY A 217 6.21 -16.62 9.51
C GLY A 217 6.15 -17.75 10.51
N THR A 218 6.73 -18.90 10.16
CA THR A 218 6.84 -20.05 11.09
C THR A 218 8.07 -19.84 11.94
N TYR A 219 7.89 -19.55 13.22
CA TYR A 219 9.01 -19.29 14.14
C TYR A 219 8.83 -20.05 15.45
N ALA A 220 9.96 -20.38 16.07
CA ALA A 220 10.05 -20.99 17.40
C ALA A 220 11.33 -20.52 18.10
N GLY A 221 11.41 -20.75 19.41
CA GLY A 221 12.52 -20.29 20.24
C GLY A 221 12.18 -19.03 21.03
N THR A 222 13.19 -18.38 21.56
CA THR A 222 13.11 -17.09 22.28
C THR A 222 14.03 -16.09 21.58
N PRO A 223 13.56 -15.44 20.50
CA PRO A 223 14.41 -14.59 19.70
C PRO A 223 14.90 -13.37 20.47
N LEU A 224 16.19 -13.11 20.36
CA LEU A 224 16.90 -12.00 20.99
C LEU A 224 17.71 -11.22 19.95
N THR A 225 18.03 -9.98 20.26
CA THR A 225 19.01 -9.20 19.50
C THR A 225 20.41 -9.71 19.81
N LYS A 226 21.26 -9.87 18.79
CA LYS A 226 22.64 -10.34 18.92
C LYS A 226 23.59 -9.18 18.66
N GLY A 227 24.21 -8.69 19.73
CA GLY A 227 25.12 -7.55 19.69
C GLY A 227 24.48 -6.22 20.07
N ALA A 228 25.29 -5.34 20.63
CA ALA A 228 24.86 -4.08 21.19
C ALA A 228 24.75 -2.97 20.13
N SER A 229 23.91 -1.97 20.42
CA SER A 229 23.81 -0.71 19.66
C SER A 229 23.47 -0.88 18.19
N GLN A 230 22.60 -1.83 17.86
CA GLN A 230 22.16 -2.04 16.49
C GLN A 230 21.22 -0.90 16.03
N GLY A 231 21.50 -0.35 14.87
CA GLY A 231 20.80 0.79 14.30
C GLY A 231 21.73 1.95 13.98
N ASN A 232 21.15 3.13 13.71
CA ASN A 232 21.85 4.35 13.37
C ASN A 232 21.70 5.36 14.51
N ALA A 233 22.83 5.84 15.03
CA ALA A 233 22.85 6.87 16.07
C ALA A 233 22.42 8.27 15.57
N GLY A 234 22.09 8.41 14.29
CA GLY A 234 21.62 9.68 13.69
C GLY A 234 22.72 10.71 13.49
N THR A 235 23.99 10.29 13.44
CA THR A 235 25.11 11.18 13.11
C THR A 235 25.00 11.61 11.64
N GLY A 236 24.90 12.92 11.40
CA GLY A 236 24.92 13.49 10.06
C GLY A 236 23.56 13.74 9.41
N ASN A 237 22.44 13.67 10.14
CA ASN A 237 21.08 13.93 9.64
C ASN A 237 20.69 13.12 8.37
N ALA A 238 21.36 12.03 8.08
CA ALA A 238 21.05 11.18 6.94
C ALA A 238 19.78 10.37 7.21
N TYR A 239 18.87 10.33 6.24
CA TYR A 239 17.73 9.42 6.26
C TYR A 239 18.16 8.01 5.83
N VAL A 240 17.82 7.02 6.65
CA VAL A 240 18.01 5.60 6.35
C VAL A 240 16.62 4.95 6.39
N ALA A 241 16.27 4.17 5.37
CA ALA A 241 14.94 3.57 5.24
C ALA A 241 14.81 2.25 6.02
N THR A 242 15.89 1.48 6.10
CA THR A 242 15.93 0.13 6.68
C THR A 242 17.14 -0.06 7.57
N THR A 243 17.06 -1.01 8.50
CA THR A 243 18.18 -1.47 9.31
C THR A 243 18.22 -2.99 9.24
N ASP A 244 19.42 -3.55 9.12
CA ASP A 244 19.67 -4.97 9.29
C ASP A 244 19.87 -5.24 10.78
N LEU A 245 18.98 -6.05 11.35
CA LEU A 245 18.98 -6.45 12.75
C LEU A 245 19.54 -7.88 12.84
N VAL A 246 20.66 -8.04 13.50
CA VAL A 246 21.24 -9.36 13.79
C VAL A 246 20.57 -9.94 15.02
N THR A 247 20.10 -11.17 14.92
CA THR A 247 19.30 -11.83 15.98
C THR A 247 19.75 -13.26 16.18
N ASP A 248 19.50 -13.79 17.37
CA ASP A 248 19.75 -15.17 17.74
C ASP A 248 18.59 -15.76 18.56
N GLY A 249 18.77 -16.93 19.11
CA GLY A 249 17.77 -17.59 19.98
C GLY A 249 16.58 -18.17 19.20
N TRP A 250 16.62 -18.21 17.87
CA TRP A 250 15.65 -18.93 17.06
C TRP A 250 15.88 -20.44 17.12
N SER A 251 14.82 -21.24 16.95
CA SER A 251 14.98 -22.68 16.81
C SER A 251 15.65 -23.01 15.49
N SER A 252 16.85 -23.59 15.55
CA SER A 252 17.74 -23.83 14.43
C SER A 252 17.05 -24.62 13.29
N GLY A 253 17.11 -24.09 12.09
CA GLY A 253 16.56 -24.69 10.87
C GLY A 253 15.03 -24.77 10.81
N ALA A 254 14.31 -24.18 11.77
CA ALA A 254 12.86 -24.28 11.90
C ALA A 254 12.14 -22.93 11.90
N SER A 255 12.89 -21.82 11.88
CA SER A 255 12.32 -20.48 11.98
C SER A 255 12.45 -19.70 10.69
N SER A 256 11.38 -19.01 10.32
CA SER A 256 11.34 -18.09 9.18
C SER A 256 10.41 -16.93 9.50
N LEU A 257 10.75 -15.74 9.04
CA LEU A 257 9.86 -14.59 9.04
C LEU A 257 9.51 -14.21 7.60
N LYS A 258 8.33 -13.68 7.42
CA LYS A 258 7.83 -13.25 6.10
C LYS A 258 7.81 -11.74 5.97
N ALA A 259 7.98 -11.27 4.75
CA ALA A 259 7.82 -9.87 4.42
C ALA A 259 6.44 -9.36 4.84
N GLY A 260 6.44 -8.36 5.72
CA GLY A 260 5.23 -7.83 6.32
C GLY A 260 4.95 -8.32 7.74
N ASP A 261 5.70 -9.28 8.30
CA ASP A 261 5.66 -9.56 9.73
C ASP A 261 6.01 -8.31 10.52
N ILE A 262 5.32 -8.08 11.64
CA ILE A 262 5.60 -6.96 12.53
C ILE A 262 6.32 -7.46 13.75
N ILE A 263 7.44 -6.81 14.08
CA ILE A 263 8.22 -7.10 15.27
C ILE A 263 8.34 -5.86 16.17
N THR A 264 8.52 -6.11 17.45
CA THR A 264 8.93 -5.12 18.46
C THR A 264 10.17 -5.62 19.20
N ILE A 265 10.99 -4.70 19.66
CA ILE A 265 12.25 -5.00 20.38
C ILE A 265 12.14 -4.36 21.75
N ASP A 266 12.41 -5.13 22.80
CA ASP A 266 12.40 -4.63 24.16
C ASP A 266 13.43 -3.50 24.36
N GLY A 267 13.03 -2.43 25.06
CA GLY A 267 13.87 -1.25 25.30
C GLY A 267 13.97 -0.25 24.14
N VAL A 268 13.38 -0.55 22.97
CA VAL A 268 13.35 0.36 21.81
C VAL A 268 11.97 1.03 21.74
N TYR A 269 11.87 2.23 22.32
CA TYR A 269 10.60 2.96 22.42
C TYR A 269 10.41 3.93 21.29
N ASP A 270 9.17 4.08 20.87
CA ASP A 270 8.74 5.08 19.89
C ASP A 270 8.90 6.49 20.46
N VAL A 271 9.19 7.46 19.61
CA VAL A 271 9.29 8.87 19.99
C VAL A 271 8.34 9.73 19.17
N HIS A 272 7.89 10.82 19.79
CA HIS A 272 7.06 11.80 19.07
C HIS A 272 7.84 12.39 17.88
N PRO A 273 7.25 12.45 16.68
CA PRO A 273 7.98 12.83 15.46
C PRO A 273 8.64 14.21 15.50
N GLU A 274 8.08 15.19 16.23
CA GLU A 274 8.61 16.54 16.32
C GLU A 274 9.44 16.77 17.59
N THR A 275 8.87 16.46 18.77
CA THR A 275 9.52 16.76 20.07
C THR A 275 10.62 15.76 20.43
N LYS A 276 10.69 14.61 19.76
CA LYS A 276 11.64 13.52 20.04
C LYS A 276 11.54 12.94 21.46
N ALA A 277 10.49 13.29 22.20
CA ALA A 277 10.22 12.70 23.51
C ALA A 277 9.70 11.26 23.36
N SER A 278 10.16 10.37 24.25
CA SER A 278 9.69 8.98 24.25
C SER A 278 8.21 8.90 24.59
N THR A 279 7.47 8.10 23.84
CA THR A 279 6.05 7.84 24.09
C THR A 279 5.80 6.74 25.12
N GLY A 280 6.86 6.05 25.56
CA GLY A 280 6.78 4.88 26.45
C GLY A 280 6.23 3.60 25.81
N ARG A 281 5.93 3.62 24.50
CA ARG A 281 5.49 2.44 23.74
C ARG A 281 6.62 1.91 22.90
N LEU A 282 6.70 0.58 22.77
CA LEU A 282 7.69 -0.07 21.90
C LEU A 282 7.46 0.33 20.44
N LYS A 283 8.55 0.65 19.75
CA LYS A 283 8.53 0.92 18.32
C LYS A 283 8.23 -0.36 17.56
N ARG A 284 7.41 -0.22 16.51
CA ARG A 284 6.98 -1.29 15.63
C ARG A 284 7.80 -1.25 14.35
N PHE A 285 8.22 -2.43 13.90
CA PHE A 285 9.01 -2.59 12.68
C PHE A 285 8.38 -3.65 11.80
N ALA A 286 8.33 -3.42 10.51
CA ALA A 286 7.92 -4.41 9.53
C ALA A 286 9.15 -5.10 8.93
N VAL A 287 9.10 -6.41 8.80
CA VAL A 287 10.10 -7.21 8.09
C VAL A 287 9.97 -6.91 6.59
N VAL A 288 11.11 -6.57 5.95
CA VAL A 288 11.12 -6.10 4.56
C VAL A 288 11.09 -7.26 3.56
N SER A 289 11.81 -8.33 3.84
CA SER A 289 11.96 -9.50 2.98
C SER A 289 11.84 -10.80 3.77
N ASP A 290 11.44 -11.86 3.09
CA ASP A 290 11.42 -13.19 3.68
C ASP A 290 12.84 -13.57 4.12
N VAL A 291 12.95 -14.12 5.32
CA VAL A 291 14.21 -14.59 5.90
C VAL A 291 13.97 -15.90 6.63
N SER A 292 14.96 -16.80 6.52
CA SER A 292 14.93 -18.11 7.18
C SER A 292 16.19 -18.28 8.01
N ASP A 293 16.02 -18.90 9.16
CA ASP A 293 17.11 -19.32 10.02
C ASP A 293 17.80 -20.58 9.48
N THR A 294 19.10 -20.67 9.67
CA THR A 294 19.90 -21.86 9.35
C THR A 294 20.61 -22.47 10.57
N THR A 295 20.93 -21.65 11.57
CA THR A 295 21.79 -22.03 12.69
C THR A 295 21.30 -21.53 14.06
N GLY A 296 20.09 -20.98 14.14
CA GLY A 296 19.58 -20.26 15.30
C GLY A 296 19.87 -18.76 15.25
N ASP A 297 20.63 -18.29 14.25
CA ASP A 297 20.93 -16.89 13.97
C ASP A 297 20.18 -16.44 12.73
N MET A 298 19.70 -15.19 12.74
CA MET A 298 18.96 -14.60 11.62
C MET A 298 19.29 -13.12 11.50
N THR A 299 19.58 -12.64 10.29
CA THR A 299 19.68 -11.21 10.01
C THR A 299 18.40 -10.75 9.35
N ILE A 300 17.65 -9.86 10.02
CA ILE A 300 16.34 -9.41 9.60
C ILE A 300 16.44 -7.96 9.13
N THR A 301 16.13 -7.70 7.88
CA THR A 301 16.00 -6.32 7.39
C THR A 301 14.64 -5.77 7.79
N ILE A 302 14.63 -4.70 8.58
CA ILE A 302 13.44 -4.06 9.14
C ILE A 302 13.22 -2.64 8.63
N SER A 303 11.96 -2.23 8.56
CA SER A 303 11.52 -0.86 8.21
C SER A 303 10.42 -0.40 9.19
N PRO A 304 10.44 0.87 9.65
CA PRO A 304 11.47 1.89 9.43
C PRO A 304 12.82 1.52 10.07
N ALA A 305 13.90 2.20 9.64
CA ALA A 305 15.21 2.01 10.29
C ALA A 305 15.17 2.43 11.76
N ILE A 306 16.06 1.86 12.58
CA ILE A 306 16.27 2.27 13.97
C ILE A 306 17.19 3.50 13.98
N ILE A 307 16.68 4.69 14.29
CA ILE A 307 17.43 5.95 14.34
C ILE A 307 17.23 6.61 15.71
N SER A 308 18.27 6.66 16.55
CA SER A 308 18.17 7.16 17.92
C SER A 308 18.58 8.63 18.09
N GLY A 309 18.91 9.35 17.02
CA GLY A 309 19.31 10.77 17.11
C GLY A 309 19.14 11.53 15.79
N GLY A 310 19.33 12.84 15.86
CA GLY A 310 19.24 13.73 14.70
C GLY A 310 17.81 14.05 14.26
N ALA A 311 17.67 14.70 13.10
CA ALA A 311 16.38 15.16 12.58
C ALA A 311 15.38 14.03 12.27
N TYR A 312 15.90 12.87 11.93
CA TYR A 312 15.11 11.68 11.59
C TYR A 312 14.94 10.68 12.74
N GLN A 313 15.30 11.10 13.97
CA GLN A 313 15.10 10.26 15.16
C GLN A 313 13.67 9.73 15.24
N ASN A 314 13.53 8.40 15.40
CA ASN A 314 12.26 7.70 15.51
C ASN A 314 12.19 6.71 16.68
N VAL A 315 13.30 6.52 17.40
CA VAL A 315 13.36 5.70 18.61
C VAL A 315 14.13 6.41 19.72
N SER A 316 13.87 6.02 20.98
CA SER A 316 14.57 6.57 22.14
C SER A 316 16.01 6.05 22.24
N ASN A 317 16.23 4.76 21.92
CA ASN A 317 17.51 4.09 22.06
C ASN A 317 17.76 3.14 20.87
N LEU A 318 19.03 2.87 20.59
CA LEU A 318 19.41 1.79 19.70
C LEU A 318 19.08 0.42 20.34
N ALA A 319 18.92 -0.61 19.51
CA ALA A 319 18.69 -1.96 20.01
C ALA A 319 19.93 -2.45 20.77
N GLY A 320 19.75 -2.77 22.06
CA GLY A 320 20.79 -3.33 22.91
C GLY A 320 21.02 -4.80 22.62
N ASP A 321 22.03 -5.39 23.24
CA ASP A 321 22.31 -6.82 23.20
C ASP A 321 21.30 -7.61 24.06
N ASN A 322 20.97 -8.85 23.64
CA ASN A 322 20.09 -9.76 24.37
C ASN A 322 18.68 -9.15 24.70
N LYS A 323 18.15 -8.32 23.81
CA LYS A 323 16.80 -7.77 23.96
C LYS A 323 15.77 -8.65 23.29
N ALA A 324 14.68 -8.93 24.00
CA ALA A 324 13.63 -9.80 23.50
C ALA A 324 12.96 -9.20 22.25
N ILE A 325 12.76 -10.03 21.24
CA ILE A 325 12.03 -9.71 20.03
C ILE A 325 10.67 -10.40 20.10
N THR A 326 9.61 -9.61 19.94
CA THR A 326 8.24 -10.12 19.90
C THR A 326 7.69 -9.96 18.50
N VAL A 327 7.25 -11.07 17.90
CA VAL A 327 6.55 -11.09 16.60
C VAL A 327 5.05 -10.97 16.85
N LEU A 328 4.37 -10.12 16.07
CA LEU A 328 2.93 -9.95 16.16
C LEU A 328 2.20 -11.13 15.54
N GLY A 329 1.41 -11.81 16.34
CA GLY A 329 0.59 -12.94 15.92
C GLY A 329 1.18 -14.29 16.27
N THR A 330 0.42 -15.33 16.07
CA THR A 330 0.82 -16.71 16.32
C THR A 330 1.51 -17.27 15.09
N THR A 331 2.58 -18.01 15.30
CA THR A 331 3.37 -18.67 14.27
C THR A 331 2.48 -19.43 13.25
N GLY A 332 2.67 -19.18 11.97
CA GLY A 332 1.96 -19.83 10.87
C GLY A 332 0.47 -19.49 10.72
N GLN A 333 -0.10 -18.65 11.58
CA GLN A 333 -1.51 -18.26 11.50
C GLN A 333 -1.77 -17.15 10.48
N ILE A 334 -3.00 -17.09 9.96
CA ILE A 334 -3.44 -16.11 8.98
C ILE A 334 -4.30 -15.07 9.65
N TYR A 335 -4.02 -13.80 9.40
CA TYR A 335 -4.76 -12.65 9.93
C TYR A 335 -5.21 -11.72 8.81
N GLY A 336 -6.42 -11.18 8.92
CA GLY A 336 -6.91 -10.12 8.04
C GLY A 336 -6.16 -8.82 8.28
N GLN A 337 -5.85 -8.09 7.21
CA GLN A 337 -5.05 -6.86 7.23
C GLN A 337 -5.88 -5.70 6.67
N ASN A 338 -6.92 -5.27 7.40
CA ASN A 338 -7.63 -4.05 7.02
C ASN A 338 -6.67 -2.85 7.07
N LEU A 339 -6.86 -1.89 6.18
CA LEU A 339 -5.90 -0.81 6.00
C LEU A 339 -6.57 0.55 6.21
N ALA A 340 -6.11 1.27 7.24
CA ALA A 340 -6.43 2.68 7.46
C ALA A 340 -5.27 3.55 7.00
N PHE A 341 -5.51 4.55 6.18
CA PHE A 341 -4.45 5.39 5.66
C PHE A 341 -4.93 6.80 5.30
N HIS A 342 -4.00 7.74 5.31
CA HIS A 342 -4.18 9.05 4.68
C HIS A 342 -3.75 8.94 3.22
N ARG A 343 -4.41 9.68 2.33
CA ARG A 343 -4.14 9.67 0.88
C ARG A 343 -2.66 9.76 0.52
N ASP A 344 -1.88 10.56 1.25
CA ASP A 344 -0.46 10.77 0.98
C ASP A 344 0.46 9.66 1.51
N ALA A 345 -0.08 8.64 2.19
CA ALA A 345 0.72 7.50 2.64
C ALA A 345 1.30 6.70 1.48
N PHE A 346 0.52 6.55 0.41
CA PHE A 346 0.85 5.72 -0.74
C PHE A 346 0.77 6.52 -2.03
N ALA A 347 1.69 6.25 -2.95
CA ALA A 347 1.61 6.73 -4.32
C ALA A 347 1.35 5.57 -5.27
N PHE A 348 0.48 5.84 -6.21
CA PHE A 348 0.22 5.01 -7.38
C PHE A 348 0.43 5.87 -8.62
N VAL A 349 1.21 5.38 -9.57
CA VAL A 349 1.50 6.07 -10.81
C VAL A 349 1.25 5.14 -11.98
N THR A 350 0.73 5.69 -13.06
CA THR A 350 0.73 5.02 -14.36
C THR A 350 1.58 5.82 -15.34
N ALA A 351 2.12 5.15 -16.33
CA ALA A 351 2.90 5.78 -17.38
C ALA A 351 2.39 5.35 -18.76
N ASP A 352 2.59 6.22 -19.73
CA ASP A 352 2.17 5.97 -21.10
C ASP A 352 3.06 4.92 -21.77
N LEU A 353 2.44 3.86 -22.27
CA LEU A 353 3.12 2.89 -23.11
C LEU A 353 3.25 3.40 -24.55
N ALA A 354 4.37 3.12 -25.17
CA ALA A 354 4.56 3.45 -26.59
C ALA A 354 3.56 2.68 -27.48
N ILE A 355 3.05 3.35 -28.50
CA ILE A 355 2.20 2.71 -29.50
C ILE A 355 3.12 2.05 -30.54
N PRO A 356 3.02 0.73 -30.75
CA PRO A 356 3.82 0.06 -31.77
C PRO A 356 3.37 0.43 -33.17
N ASN A 357 4.33 0.49 -34.11
CA ASN A 357 4.04 0.65 -35.53
C ASN A 357 3.70 -0.72 -36.15
N GLY A 358 2.83 -0.74 -37.17
CA GLY A 358 2.51 -1.96 -37.91
C GLY A 358 1.40 -2.82 -37.30
N VAL A 359 0.61 -2.27 -36.38
CA VAL A 359 -0.62 -2.87 -35.86
C VAL A 359 -1.84 -2.31 -36.57
N ASP A 360 -2.92 -3.11 -36.64
CA ASP A 360 -4.17 -2.70 -37.30
C ASP A 360 -4.83 -1.51 -36.58
N MET A 361 -4.99 -1.65 -35.27
CA MET A 361 -5.56 -0.61 -34.41
C MET A 361 -4.74 -0.45 -33.15
N ALA A 362 -4.46 0.81 -32.78
CA ALA A 362 -3.87 1.14 -31.51
C ALA A 362 -4.39 2.47 -31.00
N ALA A 363 -4.62 2.55 -29.71
CA ALA A 363 -4.97 3.77 -29.02
C ALA A 363 -4.36 3.79 -27.62
N ARG A 364 -4.13 4.98 -27.13
CA ARG A 364 -3.70 5.23 -25.76
C ARG A 364 -4.47 6.43 -25.23
N GLU A 365 -5.12 6.24 -24.14
CA GLU A 365 -5.92 7.26 -23.48
C GLU A 365 -5.53 7.37 -22.02
N ASN A 366 -5.76 8.54 -21.43
CA ASN A 366 -5.60 8.80 -20.01
C ASN A 366 -6.92 9.32 -19.45
N TYR A 367 -7.43 8.62 -18.46
CA TYR A 367 -8.64 9.02 -17.75
C TYR A 367 -8.38 9.04 -16.25
N GLU A 368 -8.56 10.22 -15.63
CA GLU A 368 -8.35 10.45 -14.20
C GLU A 368 -7.02 9.88 -13.61
N GLY A 369 -5.93 10.05 -14.37
CA GLY A 369 -4.60 9.65 -13.94
C GLY A 369 -4.28 8.16 -14.09
N ILE A 370 -5.09 7.42 -14.85
CA ILE A 370 -4.79 6.05 -15.29
C ILE A 370 -4.60 6.08 -16.80
N SER A 371 -3.40 5.69 -17.26
CA SER A 371 -3.10 5.54 -18.67
C SER A 371 -3.26 4.08 -19.09
N MET A 372 -3.99 3.86 -20.16
CA MET A 372 -4.22 2.53 -20.73
C MET A 372 -3.92 2.55 -22.22
N ARG A 373 -3.31 1.50 -22.70
CA ARG A 373 -3.05 1.27 -24.11
C ARG A 373 -3.91 0.11 -24.59
N PHE A 374 -4.56 0.27 -25.72
CA PHE A 374 -5.25 -0.76 -26.47
C PHE A 374 -4.50 -1.02 -27.78
N ILE A 375 -4.30 -2.29 -28.14
CA ILE A 375 -3.69 -2.72 -29.39
C ILE A 375 -4.50 -3.87 -29.96
N ARG A 376 -4.73 -3.85 -31.26
CA ARG A 376 -5.29 -4.95 -32.03
C ARG A 376 -4.39 -5.26 -33.21
N TRP A 377 -4.17 -6.52 -33.46
CA TRP A 377 -3.39 -6.98 -34.62
C TRP A 377 -3.93 -8.32 -35.12
N PHE A 378 -3.68 -8.59 -36.40
CA PHE A 378 -3.95 -9.88 -37.01
C PHE A 378 -2.73 -10.80 -36.83
N ASP A 379 -2.95 -11.98 -36.31
CA ASP A 379 -1.91 -13.00 -36.17
C ASP A 379 -1.98 -13.95 -37.38
N GLY A 380 -0.99 -13.85 -38.27
CA GLY A 380 -0.92 -14.65 -39.47
C GLY A 380 -0.63 -16.13 -39.21
N ASP A 381 -0.10 -16.50 -38.05
CA ASP A 381 0.19 -17.89 -37.70
C ASP A 381 -1.07 -18.65 -37.26
N THR A 382 -1.97 -17.98 -36.55
CA THR A 382 -3.23 -18.57 -36.07
C THR A 382 -4.43 -18.20 -36.93
N GLY A 383 -4.35 -17.15 -37.73
CA GLY A 383 -5.46 -16.63 -38.52
C GLY A 383 -6.50 -15.85 -37.70
N ASP A 384 -6.17 -15.46 -36.47
CA ASP A 384 -7.07 -14.82 -35.53
C ASP A 384 -6.75 -13.35 -35.31
N TRP A 385 -7.79 -12.57 -35.00
CA TRP A 385 -7.63 -11.22 -34.47
C TRP A 385 -7.34 -11.27 -32.99
N LYS A 386 -6.24 -10.65 -32.57
CA LYS A 386 -5.82 -10.52 -31.17
C LYS A 386 -5.92 -9.09 -30.70
N SER A 387 -6.43 -8.90 -29.50
CA SER A 387 -6.58 -7.59 -28.88
C SER A 387 -5.98 -7.62 -27.46
N ARG A 388 -5.39 -6.50 -27.05
CA ARG A 388 -4.74 -6.38 -25.75
C ARG A 388 -5.02 -5.02 -25.13
N PHE A 389 -5.31 -5.02 -23.84
CA PHE A 389 -5.34 -3.84 -22.98
C PHE A 389 -4.17 -3.91 -22.01
N ASP A 390 -3.31 -2.91 -21.99
CA ASP A 390 -2.12 -2.84 -21.14
C ASP A 390 -2.11 -1.58 -20.28
N ILE A 391 -1.69 -1.72 -19.02
CA ILE A 391 -1.39 -0.62 -18.10
C ILE A 391 0.03 -0.80 -17.60
N LEU A 392 0.87 0.22 -17.78
CA LEU A 392 2.19 0.32 -17.16
C LEU A 392 2.03 1.09 -15.85
N TYR A 393 2.38 0.48 -14.72
CA TYR A 393 2.15 1.07 -13.42
C TYR A 393 3.32 0.89 -12.46
N GLY A 394 3.29 1.69 -11.41
CA GLY A 394 4.17 1.58 -10.27
C GLY A 394 3.47 2.03 -9.00
N TYR A 395 3.93 1.55 -7.86
CA TYR A 395 3.43 1.97 -6.55
C TYR A 395 4.52 1.95 -5.49
N THR A 396 4.36 2.82 -4.50
CA THR A 396 5.25 2.83 -3.33
C THR A 396 4.55 3.43 -2.11
N ALA A 397 5.07 3.12 -0.92
CA ALA A 397 4.72 3.83 0.29
C ALA A 397 5.64 5.06 0.42
N ILE A 398 5.08 6.26 0.34
CA ILE A 398 5.80 7.53 0.50
C ILE A 398 6.00 7.81 1.99
N TYR A 399 4.89 7.77 2.73
CA TYR A 399 4.84 7.99 4.18
C TYR A 399 4.14 6.81 4.86
N PRO A 400 4.82 5.63 5.02
CA PRO A 400 4.20 4.46 5.65
C PRO A 400 3.75 4.74 7.09
N GLU A 401 4.28 5.75 7.75
CA GLU A 401 3.86 6.25 9.06
C GLU A 401 2.43 6.81 9.06
N LEU A 402 1.92 7.29 7.92
CA LEU A 402 0.55 7.80 7.76
C LEU A 402 -0.45 6.67 7.42
N ALA A 403 -0.06 5.43 7.61
CA ALA A 403 -0.92 4.27 7.46
C ALA A 403 -0.86 3.38 8.70
N CYS A 404 -1.94 2.62 8.93
CA CYS A 404 -2.09 1.70 10.04
C CYS A 404 -2.82 0.45 9.57
N ARG A 405 -2.30 -0.72 9.90
CA ARG A 405 -3.00 -2.00 9.70
C ARG A 405 -3.96 -2.24 10.85
N LEU A 406 -5.21 -2.56 10.56
CA LEU A 406 -6.17 -3.02 11.55
C LEU A 406 -6.22 -4.55 11.48
N VAL A 407 -5.44 -5.17 12.36
CA VAL A 407 -5.23 -6.62 12.40
C VAL A 407 -6.35 -7.30 13.18
N HIS A 408 -6.88 -8.39 12.63
CA HIS A 408 -7.93 -9.18 13.28
C HIS A 408 -7.77 -10.67 12.94
N GLN A 409 -8.31 -11.52 13.82
CA GLN A 409 -8.42 -12.95 13.54
C GLN A 409 -9.48 -13.19 12.47
N LEU A 410 -9.19 -14.06 11.51
CA LEU A 410 -10.20 -14.56 10.58
C LEU A 410 -11.06 -15.61 11.30
N THR A 411 -12.36 -15.46 11.19
CA THR A 411 -13.36 -16.42 11.72
C THR A 411 -13.69 -17.47 10.69
#